data_c73cbc737c277e05474f4f82d6cd5ab3
#
_entry.id   c73cbc737c277e05474f4f82d6cd5ab3
#
_cell.length_a   1.000
_cell.length_b   1.000
_cell.length_c   1.000
_cell.angle_alpha   90.00
_cell.angle_beta   90.00
_cell.angle_gamma   90.00
#
_symmetry.space_group_name_H-M   'P 1'
#
loop_
_entity.id
_entity.type
_entity.pdbx_description
1 polymer ?
#
loop_
_entity_poly.entity_id
_entity_poly.type
_entity_poly.pdbx_seq_one_letter_code
_entity_poly.pdbx_strand_id
1 'polypeptide(L)' 'MPTINMIETGKNIKTIMKLNNIKIVQIQQILGFNTPQAIYKWFRGEAMPTLDNMVVLAATLNTTIYNLIVTETI' A
#
# COMPACT_ATOMS: atom_id res chain seq x y z
N MET A 1 -13.50 -16.32 -9.64
CA MET A 1 -13.50 -14.84 -9.78
C MET A 1 -12.27 -14.27 -9.09
N PRO A 2 -11.67 -13.24 -9.66
CA PRO A 2 -10.54 -12.58 -8.98
C PRO A 2 -10.99 -11.80 -7.75
N THR A 3 -10.15 -11.78 -6.75
CA THR A 3 -10.35 -11.00 -5.53
C THR A 3 -9.01 -10.49 -5.06
N ILE A 4 -9.00 -9.45 -4.24
CA ILE A 4 -7.78 -8.89 -3.68
C ILE A 4 -7.36 -9.70 -2.47
N ASN A 5 -6.09 -10.11 -2.45
CA ASN A 5 -5.48 -10.70 -1.25
C ASN A 5 -4.90 -9.57 -0.42
N MET A 6 -5.58 -9.21 0.67
CA MET A 6 -5.19 -8.05 1.49
C MET A 6 -3.85 -8.24 2.17
N ILE A 7 -3.58 -9.44 2.67
CA ILE A 7 -2.33 -9.74 3.37
C ILE A 7 -1.14 -9.62 2.41
N GLU A 8 -1.24 -10.25 1.25
CA GLU A 8 -0.17 -10.21 0.24
C GLU A 8 -0.02 -8.81 -0.36
N THR A 9 -1.11 -8.07 -0.52
CA THR A 9 -1.05 -6.68 -0.98
C THR A 9 -0.28 -5.82 0.02
N GLY A 10 -0.55 -5.97 1.32
CA GLY A 10 0.19 -5.25 2.36
C GLY A 10 1.67 -5.55 2.36
N LYS A 11 2.03 -6.81 2.20
CA LYS A 11 3.44 -7.23 2.08
C LYS A 11 4.09 -6.63 0.84
N ASN A 12 3.36 -6.61 -0.27
CA ASN A 12 3.85 -6.08 -1.54
C ASN A 12 4.11 -4.57 -1.45
N ILE A 13 3.20 -3.81 -0.85
CA ILE A 13 3.38 -2.38 -0.64
C ILE A 13 4.65 -2.14 0.18
N LYS A 14 4.82 -2.88 1.27
CA LYS A 14 6.00 -2.77 2.12
C LYS A 14 7.29 -3.06 1.35
N THR A 15 7.28 -4.10 0.52
CA THR A 15 8.42 -4.49 -0.30
C THR A 15 8.77 -3.38 -1.30
N ILE A 16 7.78 -2.84 -2.00
CA ILE A 16 7.99 -1.79 -2.99
C ILE A 16 8.51 -0.51 -2.31
N MET A 17 8.01 -0.18 -1.12
CA MET A 17 8.53 0.93 -0.32
C MET A 17 10.02 0.74 -0.04
N LYS A 18 10.41 -0.45 0.39
CA LYS A 18 11.82 -0.76 0.68
C LYS A 18 12.68 -0.64 -0.58
N LEU A 19 12.20 -1.17 -1.70
CA LEU A 19 12.92 -1.12 -2.97
C LEU A 19 13.14 0.32 -3.46
N ASN A 20 12.22 1.22 -3.15
CA ASN A 20 12.31 2.62 -3.51
C ASN A 20 12.93 3.48 -2.40
N ASN A 21 13.35 2.86 -1.31
CA ASN A 21 13.92 3.55 -0.15
C ASN A 21 12.97 4.61 0.43
N ILE A 22 11.67 4.32 0.43
CA ILE A 22 10.63 5.19 0.97
C ILE A 22 10.25 4.69 2.37
N LYS A 23 10.27 5.60 3.33
CA LYS A 23 10.00 5.28 4.73
C LYS A 23 8.54 5.53 5.09
N ILE A 24 8.07 4.87 6.13
CA ILE A 24 6.68 5.00 6.62
C ILE A 24 6.34 6.46 6.93
N VAL A 25 7.26 7.20 7.55
CA VAL A 25 7.02 8.60 7.90
C VAL A 25 6.79 9.46 6.66
N GLN A 26 7.45 9.14 5.55
CA GLN A 26 7.25 9.86 4.29
C GLN A 26 5.85 9.64 3.74
N ILE A 27 5.38 8.40 3.73
CA ILE A 27 4.01 8.07 3.30
C ILE A 27 2.99 8.73 4.22
N GLN A 28 3.23 8.68 5.53
CA GLN A 28 2.37 9.32 6.51
C GLN A 28 2.20 10.81 6.21
N GLN A 29 3.29 11.50 5.93
CA GLN A 29 3.28 12.94 5.63
C GLN A 29 2.58 13.24 4.31
N ILE A 30 2.89 12.46 3.26
CA ILE A 30 2.32 12.66 1.94
C ILE A 30 0.80 12.47 1.97
N LEU A 31 0.31 11.48 2.70
CA LEU A 31 -1.12 11.18 2.80
C LEU A 31 -1.84 12.03 3.86
N GLY A 32 -1.10 12.82 4.64
CA GLY A 32 -1.69 13.68 5.65
C GLY A 32 -2.22 12.94 6.87
N PHE A 33 -1.67 11.78 7.19
CA PHE A 33 -2.08 11.00 8.36
C PHE A 33 -1.43 11.57 9.62
N ASN A 34 -2.20 11.70 10.69
CA ASN A 34 -1.69 12.14 11.99
C ASN A 34 -0.81 11.08 12.65
N THR A 35 -1.03 9.81 12.33
CA THR A 35 -0.28 8.67 12.90
C THR A 35 0.01 7.66 11.80
N PRO A 36 0.98 6.74 11.99
CA PRO A 36 1.25 5.69 11.00
C PRO A 36 0.32 4.47 11.12
N GLN A 37 -0.70 4.52 11.97
CA GLN A 37 -1.54 3.36 12.29
C GLN A 37 -2.19 2.73 11.06
N ALA A 38 -2.72 3.55 10.14
CA ALA A 38 -3.36 3.04 8.92
C ALA A 38 -2.36 2.25 8.07
N ILE A 39 -1.11 2.75 7.96
CA ILE A 39 -0.07 2.10 7.17
C ILE A 39 0.28 0.73 7.77
N TYR A 40 0.41 0.64 9.08
CA TYR A 40 0.67 -0.63 9.75
C TYR A 40 -0.49 -1.62 9.54
N LYS A 41 -1.73 -1.13 9.52
CA LYS A 41 -2.89 -1.98 9.22
C LYS A 41 -2.81 -2.54 7.80
N TRP A 42 -2.35 -1.75 6.83
CA TRP A 42 -2.14 -2.25 5.48
C TRP A 42 -1.12 -3.39 5.46
N PHE A 43 -0.01 -3.21 6.17
CA PHE A 43 1.07 -4.20 6.23
C PHE A 43 0.60 -5.53 6.85
N ARG A 44 -0.36 -5.47 7.78
CA ARG A 44 -0.91 -6.66 8.42
C ARG A 44 -2.08 -7.27 7.65
N GLY A 45 -2.53 -6.62 6.59
CA GLY A 45 -3.70 -7.08 5.84
C GLY A 45 -5.03 -6.84 6.54
N GLU A 46 -5.05 -5.94 7.54
CA GLU A 46 -6.28 -5.62 8.29
C GLU A 46 -7.13 -4.55 7.60
N ALA A 47 -6.52 -3.78 6.70
CA ALA A 47 -7.19 -2.73 5.95
C ALA A 47 -6.48 -2.54 4.62
N MET A 48 -7.17 -1.89 3.69
CA MET A 48 -6.62 -1.49 2.40
C MET A 48 -6.55 0.03 2.34
N PRO A 49 -5.56 0.60 1.65
CA PRO A 49 -5.63 2.02 1.32
C PRO A 49 -6.90 2.32 0.53
N THR A 50 -7.46 3.50 0.71
CA THR A 50 -8.54 3.97 -0.16
C THR A 50 -8.03 4.08 -1.59
N LEU A 51 -8.94 4.12 -2.56
CA LEU A 51 -8.55 4.25 -3.96
C LEU A 51 -7.75 5.55 -4.18
N ASP A 52 -8.17 6.65 -3.56
CA ASP A 52 -7.44 7.92 -3.64
C ASP A 52 -6.01 7.78 -3.11
N ASN A 53 -5.86 7.11 -1.97
CA ASN A 53 -4.53 6.88 -1.40
C ASN A 53 -3.69 5.94 -2.26
N MET A 54 -4.31 4.98 -2.92
CA MET A 54 -3.62 4.09 -3.86
C MET A 54 -3.04 4.85 -5.05
N VAL A 55 -3.77 5.85 -5.56
CA VAL A 55 -3.28 6.70 -6.65
C VAL A 55 -2.01 7.44 -6.19
N VAL A 56 -2.04 8.02 -5.00
CA VAL A 56 -0.88 8.75 -4.45
C VAL A 56 0.29 7.79 -4.19
N LEU A 57 0.02 6.63 -3.62
CA LEU A 57 1.06 5.61 -3.37
C LEU A 57 1.73 5.17 -4.67
N ALA A 58 0.95 4.88 -5.69
CA ALA A 58 1.48 4.45 -6.98
C ALA A 58 2.41 5.52 -7.58
N ALA A 59 1.99 6.78 -7.52
CA ALA A 59 2.81 7.89 -8.00
C ALA A 59 4.10 8.04 -7.18
N THR A 60 3.97 7.98 -5.85
CA THR A 60 5.11 8.15 -4.93
C THR A 60 6.13 7.01 -5.10
N LEU A 61 5.64 5.80 -5.30
CA LEU A 61 6.48 4.60 -5.43
C LEU A 61 6.90 4.31 -6.87
N ASN A 62 6.54 5.21 -7.80
CA ASN A 62 6.86 5.10 -9.22
C ASN A 62 6.39 3.76 -9.81
N THR A 63 5.15 3.42 -9.55
CA THR A 63 4.53 2.18 -10.00
C THR A 63 3.07 2.44 -10.37
N THR A 64 2.29 1.39 -10.56
CA THR A 64 0.87 1.47 -10.87
C THR A 64 0.05 0.85 -9.76
N ILE A 65 -1.23 1.20 -9.67
CA ILE A 65 -2.15 0.56 -8.72
C ILE A 65 -2.18 -0.95 -8.96
N TYR A 66 -2.20 -1.36 -10.22
CA TYR A 66 -2.21 -2.77 -10.59
C TYR A 66 -1.00 -3.52 -10.02
N ASN A 67 0.17 -2.88 -10.00
CA ASN A 67 1.38 -3.49 -9.46
C ASN A 67 1.41 -3.50 -7.92
N LEU A 68 0.64 -2.64 -7.28
CA LEU A 68 0.57 -2.60 -5.81
C LEU A 68 -0.31 -3.71 -5.25
N ILE A 69 -1.42 -4.02 -5.91
CA ILE A 69 -2.36 -5.01 -5.41
C ILE A 69 -1.93 -6.42 -5.81
N VAL A 70 -2.22 -7.38 -4.95
CA VAL A 70 -2.05 -8.79 -5.24
C VAL A 70 -3.45 -9.42 -5.28
N THR A 71 -3.75 -10.09 -6.37
CA THR A 71 -5.03 -10.73 -6.56
C THR A 71 -4.90 -12.24 -6.53
N GLU A 72 -6.00 -12.90 -6.23
CA GLU A 72 -6.11 -14.34 -6.33
C GLU A 72 -7.44 -14.68 -7.00
N THR A 73 -7.51 -15.88 -7.58
CA THR A 73 -8.72 -16.36 -8.24
C THR A 73 -9.35 -17.42 -7.37
N ILE A 74 -10.62 -17.24 -7.10
CA ILE A 74 -11.42 -18.18 -6.32
C ILE A 74 -12.32 -18.96 -7.27
#